data_1d4c923ae4db595b777987915ba6f2f3
#
_entry.id   1d4c923ae4db595b777987915ba6f2f3
#
_cell.length_a   1.000
_cell.length_b   1.000
_cell.length_c   1.000
_cell.angle_alpha   90.00
_cell.angle_beta   90.00
_cell.angle_gamma   90.00
#
_symmetry.space_group_name_H-M   'P 1'
#
loop_
_entity.id
_entity.type
_entity.pdbx_description
1 polymer ?
#
loop_
_entity_poly.entity_id
_entity_poly.type
_entity_poly.pdbx_seq_one_letter_code
_entity_poly.pdbx_strand_id
1 'polypeptide(L)'
;MRMSLESYNKMNELAGKCFNANAIVDNLAYCLDYHYYNEIAKIVHLRVAHKLPEFADEITDKMLELSARPIRVDINGYNQDYEKLPDLFAELEKTFADLLEETRKLIGIADLNADDEVRIFCEELLVKLSAYVKQAEEWKNAANVMDAHTLNVHIKEYTHFIAL
;
A
#
# COMPACT_ATOMS: atom_id res chain seq x y z
N MET A 1 5.15 16.77 22.29
CA MET A 1 4.43 15.77 21.47
C MET A 1 2.95 15.87 21.76
N ARG A 2 2.15 16.08 20.71
CA ARG A 2 0.69 16.27 20.83
C ARG A 2 -0.06 15.01 20.39
N MET A 3 0.35 13.89 20.92
CA MET A 3 -0.33 12.60 20.77
C MET A 3 0.09 11.69 21.92
N SER A 4 -0.69 10.63 22.17
CA SER A 4 -0.34 9.62 23.16
C SER A 4 0.89 8.82 22.70
N LEU A 5 1.59 8.20 23.65
CA LEU A 5 2.70 7.31 23.36
C LEU A 5 2.24 6.10 22.54
N GLU A 6 1.04 5.61 22.80
CA GLU A 6 0.47 4.47 22.08
C GLU A 6 0.25 4.81 20.59
N SER A 7 -0.36 5.96 20.28
CA SER A 7 -0.51 6.45 18.92
C SER A 7 0.85 6.70 18.26
N TYR A 8 1.79 7.30 18.99
CA TYR A 8 3.15 7.54 18.50
C TYR A 8 3.84 6.24 18.05
N ASN A 9 3.82 5.22 18.90
CA ASN A 9 4.44 3.94 18.57
C ASN A 9 3.78 3.29 17.37
N LYS A 10 2.46 3.35 17.29
CA LYS A 10 1.71 2.76 16.19
C LYS A 10 1.89 3.50 14.86
N MET A 11 2.05 4.82 14.88
CA MET A 11 2.36 5.61 13.68
C MET A 11 3.74 5.25 13.11
N ASN A 12 4.75 5.13 13.96
CA ASN A 12 6.08 4.67 13.53
C ASN A 12 6.01 3.25 12.91
N GLU A 13 5.25 2.36 13.53
CA GLU A 13 5.04 1.00 13.02
C GLU A 13 4.34 1.02 11.67
N LEU A 14 3.29 1.82 11.51
CA LEU A 14 2.55 1.93 10.25
C LEU A 14 3.43 2.46 9.12
N ALA A 15 4.23 3.49 9.38
CA ALA A 15 5.19 3.99 8.38
C ALA A 15 6.18 2.89 7.96
N GLY A 16 6.68 2.10 8.91
CA GLY A 16 7.55 0.95 8.63
C GLY A 16 6.84 -0.10 7.77
N LYS A 17 5.57 -0.35 8.02
CA LYS A 17 4.77 -1.29 7.21
C LYS A 17 4.55 -0.80 5.79
N CYS A 18 4.47 0.51 5.57
CA CYS A 18 4.45 1.07 4.21
C CYS A 18 5.76 0.76 3.46
N PHE A 19 6.91 0.86 4.11
CA PHE A 19 8.19 0.48 3.50
C PHE A 19 8.30 -1.02 3.24
N ASN A 20 7.80 -1.87 4.15
CA ASN A 20 7.74 -3.31 3.91
C ASN A 20 6.82 -3.64 2.74
N ALA A 21 5.68 -2.99 2.64
CA ALA A 21 4.76 -3.13 1.51
C ALA A 21 5.41 -2.67 0.20
N ASN A 22 6.21 -1.60 0.22
CA ASN A 22 6.98 -1.15 -0.94
C ASN A 22 7.92 -2.24 -1.44
N ALA A 23 8.64 -2.93 -0.54
CA ALA A 23 9.51 -4.04 -0.93
C ALA A 23 8.73 -5.17 -1.60
N ILE A 24 7.53 -5.50 -1.09
CA ILE A 24 6.67 -6.52 -1.69
C ILE A 24 6.21 -6.08 -3.09
N VAL A 25 5.69 -4.86 -3.23
CA VAL A 25 5.14 -4.38 -4.51
C VAL A 25 6.23 -4.17 -5.55
N ASP A 26 7.42 -3.70 -5.16
CA ASP A 26 8.58 -3.65 -6.06
C ASP A 26 8.92 -5.05 -6.58
N ASN A 27 8.91 -6.06 -5.71
CA ASN A 27 9.14 -7.44 -6.11
C ASN A 27 8.07 -7.92 -7.10
N LEU A 28 6.80 -7.56 -6.90
CA LEU A 28 5.74 -7.90 -7.86
C LEU A 28 6.00 -7.24 -9.22
N ALA A 29 6.44 -5.99 -9.23
CA ALA A 29 6.81 -5.30 -10.47
C ALA A 29 8.00 -5.98 -11.18
N TYR A 30 9.00 -6.44 -10.42
CA TYR A 30 10.12 -7.21 -10.98
C TYR A 30 9.66 -8.52 -11.60
N CYS A 31 8.76 -9.26 -10.94
CA CYS A 31 8.18 -10.48 -11.49
C CYS A 31 7.42 -10.21 -12.80
N LEU A 32 6.64 -9.14 -12.84
CA LEU A 32 5.89 -8.73 -14.03
C LEU A 32 6.82 -8.46 -15.21
N ASP A 33 7.87 -7.68 -15.00
CA ASP A 33 8.86 -7.41 -16.06
C ASP A 33 9.60 -8.66 -16.49
N TYR A 34 10.02 -9.47 -15.54
CA TYR A 34 10.75 -10.71 -15.80
C TYR A 34 9.94 -11.70 -16.64
N HIS A 35 8.61 -11.76 -16.41
CA HIS A 35 7.70 -12.64 -17.16
C HIS A 35 7.05 -11.96 -18.38
N TYR A 36 7.59 -10.80 -18.82
CA TYR A 36 7.17 -10.08 -20.04
C TYR A 36 5.79 -9.40 -19.96
N TYR A 37 5.30 -9.09 -18.76
CA TYR A 37 4.10 -8.28 -18.57
C TYR A 37 4.46 -6.81 -18.35
N ASN A 38 5.15 -6.23 -19.36
CA ASN A 38 5.82 -4.93 -19.21
C ASN A 38 4.87 -3.75 -18.99
N GLU A 39 3.69 -3.77 -19.61
CA GLU A 39 2.72 -2.69 -19.45
C GLU A 39 2.11 -2.68 -18.05
N ILE A 40 1.79 -3.86 -17.51
CA ILE A 40 1.35 -3.99 -16.11
C ILE A 40 2.48 -3.58 -15.17
N ALA A 41 3.71 -4.02 -15.45
CA ALA A 41 4.88 -3.71 -14.64
C ALA A 41 5.09 -2.20 -14.46
N LYS A 42 4.94 -1.42 -15.52
CA LYS A 42 5.08 0.04 -15.47
C LYS A 42 4.08 0.67 -14.50
N ILE A 43 2.83 0.26 -14.56
CA ILE A 43 1.79 0.80 -13.68
C ILE A 43 2.04 0.38 -12.23
N VAL A 44 2.31 -0.90 -12.00
CA VAL A 44 2.56 -1.42 -10.64
C VAL A 44 3.79 -0.74 -10.02
N HIS A 45 4.85 -0.56 -10.80
CA HIS A 45 6.07 0.10 -10.33
C HIS A 45 5.84 1.59 -10.04
N LEU A 46 5.35 2.34 -11.05
CA LEU A 46 5.31 3.80 -10.99
C LEU A 46 4.09 4.36 -10.25
N ARG A 47 2.94 3.65 -10.31
CA ARG A 47 1.67 4.15 -9.76
C ARG A 47 1.24 3.46 -8.48
N VAL A 48 1.88 2.36 -8.12
CA VAL A 48 1.53 1.61 -6.92
C VAL A 48 2.72 1.52 -5.97
N ALA A 49 3.84 0.91 -6.39
CA ALA A 49 5.02 0.75 -5.53
C ALA A 49 5.55 2.10 -5.03
N HIS A 50 5.66 3.10 -5.91
CA HIS A 50 6.17 4.43 -5.56
C HIS A 50 5.24 5.20 -4.63
N LYS A 51 3.96 4.83 -4.53
CA LYS A 51 3.02 5.47 -3.60
C LYS A 51 3.25 5.08 -2.14
N LEU A 52 3.83 3.93 -1.90
CA LEU A 52 4.01 3.42 -0.55
C LEU A 52 5.01 4.25 0.28
N PRO A 53 6.20 4.62 -0.22
CA PRO A 53 7.04 5.59 0.46
C PRO A 53 6.38 6.96 0.65
N GLU A 54 5.54 7.40 -0.31
CA GLU A 54 4.78 8.65 -0.16
C GLU A 54 3.81 8.58 1.01
N PHE A 55 3.12 7.45 1.19
CA PHE A 55 2.25 7.26 2.36
C PHE A 55 3.06 7.28 3.67
N ALA A 56 4.24 6.67 3.68
CA ALA A 56 5.13 6.73 4.83
C ALA A 56 5.53 8.18 5.13
N ASP A 57 5.84 8.98 4.12
CA ASP A 57 6.18 10.40 4.28
C ASP A 57 4.99 11.19 4.83
N GLU A 58 3.77 10.94 4.35
CA GLU A 58 2.57 11.58 4.89
C GLU A 58 2.40 11.30 6.38
N ILE A 59 2.65 10.05 6.81
CA ILE A 59 2.59 9.65 8.22
C ILE A 59 3.64 10.41 9.05
N THR A 60 4.88 10.41 8.60
CA THR A 60 5.98 11.06 9.34
C THR A 60 5.83 12.57 9.34
N ASP A 61 5.33 13.18 8.28
CA ASP A 61 5.04 14.62 8.23
C ASP A 61 3.95 14.98 9.24
N LYS A 62 2.89 14.17 9.35
CA LYS A 62 1.85 14.40 10.37
C LYS A 62 2.42 14.28 11.79
N MET A 63 3.31 13.33 12.01
CA MET A 63 3.99 13.21 13.31
C MET A 63 4.77 14.47 13.64
N LEU A 64 5.54 15.01 12.68
CA LEU A 64 6.30 16.24 12.88
C LEU A 64 5.37 17.44 13.14
N GLU A 65 4.24 17.55 12.45
CA GLU A 65 3.22 18.59 12.72
C GLU A 65 2.72 18.53 14.17
N LEU A 66 2.64 17.33 14.74
CA LEU A 66 2.22 17.09 16.13
C LEU A 66 3.38 17.10 17.12
N SER A 67 4.53 17.62 16.71
CA SER A 67 5.75 17.73 17.51
C SER A 67 6.28 16.38 18.01
N ALA A 68 6.06 15.34 17.25
CA ALA A 68 6.59 14.00 17.49
C ALA A 68 7.72 13.71 16.50
N ARG A 69 8.83 13.16 16.98
CA ARG A 69 9.97 12.80 16.12
C ARG A 69 9.79 11.38 15.58
N PRO A 70 9.60 11.21 14.26
CA PRO A 70 9.51 9.87 13.68
C PRO A 70 10.79 9.06 13.90
N ILE A 71 10.62 7.74 14.03
CA ILE A 71 11.71 6.79 14.13
C ILE A 71 11.55 5.76 13.04
N ARG A 72 12.62 5.52 12.27
CA ARG A 72 12.62 4.46 11.27
C ARG A 72 12.76 3.11 11.97
N VAL A 73 11.78 2.21 11.77
CA VAL A 73 11.85 0.84 12.26
C VAL A 73 12.49 -0.07 11.19
N ASP A 74 12.81 -1.30 11.56
CA ASP A 74 13.42 -2.26 10.66
C ASP A 74 12.50 -2.54 9.46
N ILE A 75 13.09 -2.68 8.28
CA ILE A 75 12.40 -2.96 7.03
C ILE A 75 12.89 -4.31 6.50
N ASN A 76 11.95 -5.19 6.15
CA ASN A 76 12.25 -6.50 5.60
C ASN A 76 12.34 -6.46 4.08
N GLY A 77 13.28 -7.23 3.52
CA GLY A 77 13.33 -7.50 2.09
C GLY A 77 12.27 -8.53 1.68
N TYR A 78 12.08 -8.69 0.38
CA TYR A 78 11.11 -9.64 -0.17
C TYR A 78 11.59 -10.13 -1.53
N ASN A 79 11.51 -11.44 -1.79
CA ASN A 79 12.11 -12.04 -3.01
C ASN A 79 11.34 -13.24 -3.57
N GLN A 80 10.03 -13.32 -3.38
CA GLN A 80 9.24 -14.44 -3.91
C GLN A 80 8.91 -14.25 -5.40
N ASP A 81 9.02 -15.33 -6.21
CA ASP A 81 8.61 -15.31 -7.61
C ASP A 81 7.11 -15.59 -7.76
N TYR A 82 6.46 -14.83 -8.64
CA TYR A 82 5.06 -15.01 -9.03
C TYR A 82 4.98 -15.07 -10.55
N GLU A 83 4.64 -16.24 -11.08
CA GLU A 83 4.53 -16.46 -12.53
C GLU A 83 3.12 -16.17 -13.06
N LYS A 84 2.11 -16.39 -12.23
CA LYS A 84 0.70 -16.26 -12.64
C LYS A 84 0.11 -14.94 -12.15
N LEU A 85 -0.53 -14.20 -13.06
CA LEU A 85 -1.13 -12.91 -12.74
C LEU A 85 -2.18 -12.98 -11.62
N PRO A 86 -3.09 -13.98 -11.57
CA PRO A 86 -4.06 -14.04 -10.46
C PRO A 86 -3.39 -14.12 -9.09
N ASP A 87 -2.32 -14.91 -8.95
CA ASP A 87 -1.58 -15.05 -7.70
C ASP A 87 -0.85 -13.76 -7.33
N LEU A 88 -0.25 -13.09 -8.31
CA LEU A 88 0.43 -11.83 -8.13
C LEU A 88 -0.54 -10.73 -7.67
N PHE A 89 -1.69 -10.61 -8.30
CA PHE A 89 -2.69 -9.63 -7.91
C PHE A 89 -3.36 -9.96 -6.57
N ALA A 90 -3.47 -11.24 -6.22
CA ALA A 90 -3.93 -11.66 -4.89
C ALA A 90 -2.97 -11.18 -3.80
N GLU A 91 -1.65 -11.27 -4.03
CA GLU A 91 -0.65 -10.76 -3.09
C GLU A 91 -0.69 -9.23 -3.01
N LEU A 92 -0.90 -8.54 -4.13
CA LEU A 92 -1.05 -7.08 -4.15
C LEU A 92 -2.27 -6.65 -3.31
N GLU A 93 -3.41 -7.31 -3.52
CA GLU A 93 -4.63 -7.05 -2.76
C GLU A 93 -4.40 -7.28 -1.27
N LYS A 94 -3.78 -8.40 -0.90
CA LYS A 94 -3.46 -8.73 0.49
C LYS A 94 -2.55 -7.67 1.13
N THR A 95 -1.53 -7.23 0.41
CA THR A 95 -0.56 -6.24 0.89
C THR A 95 -1.28 -4.94 1.29
N PHE A 96 -2.16 -4.43 0.44
CA PHE A 96 -2.92 -3.21 0.75
C PHE A 96 -4.04 -3.45 1.77
N ALA A 97 -4.67 -4.63 1.75
CA ALA A 97 -5.68 -4.98 2.77
C ALA A 97 -5.05 -5.05 4.18
N ASP A 98 -3.82 -5.55 4.29
CA ASP A 98 -3.09 -5.58 5.55
C ASP A 98 -2.78 -4.14 6.05
N LEU A 99 -2.36 -3.24 5.15
CA LEU A 99 -2.15 -1.82 5.50
C LEU A 99 -3.46 -1.14 5.93
N LEU A 100 -4.55 -1.45 5.25
CA LEU A 100 -5.89 -0.95 5.60
C LEU A 100 -6.27 -1.37 7.02
N GLU A 101 -6.05 -2.63 7.36
CA GLU A 101 -6.34 -3.17 8.69
C GLU A 101 -5.47 -2.54 9.77
N GLU A 102 -4.17 -2.34 9.51
CA GLU A 102 -3.26 -1.67 10.45
C GLU A 102 -3.68 -0.20 10.67
N THR A 103 -4.16 0.46 9.62
CA THR A 103 -4.68 1.82 9.72
C THR A 103 -5.95 1.87 10.57
N ARG A 104 -6.85 0.89 10.43
CA ARG A 104 -8.04 0.76 11.29
C ARG A 104 -7.67 0.59 12.76
N LYS A 105 -6.67 -0.23 13.05
CA LYS A 105 -6.18 -0.41 14.41
C LYS A 105 -5.68 0.91 15.01
N LEU A 106 -4.95 1.68 14.23
CA LEU A 106 -4.46 3.00 14.67
C LEU A 106 -5.62 3.97 14.90
N ILE A 107 -6.65 3.97 14.05
CA ILE A 107 -7.86 4.78 14.26
C ILE A 107 -8.48 4.44 15.61
N GLY A 108 -8.62 3.16 15.94
CA GLY A 108 -9.16 2.72 17.23
C GLY A 108 -8.31 3.18 18.42
N ILE A 109 -7.00 3.08 18.31
CA ILE A 109 -6.05 3.54 19.34
C ILE A 109 -6.17 5.06 19.54
N ALA A 110 -6.18 5.81 18.45
CA ALA A 110 -6.30 7.27 18.49
C ALA A 110 -7.64 7.72 19.11
N ASP A 111 -8.72 7.02 18.77
CA ASP A 111 -10.04 7.31 19.34
C ASP A 111 -10.06 7.09 20.86
N LEU A 112 -9.52 5.97 21.33
CA LEU A 112 -9.44 5.66 22.77
C LEU A 112 -8.59 6.67 23.55
N ASN A 113 -7.58 7.25 22.93
CA ASN A 113 -6.67 8.20 23.55
C ASN A 113 -7.06 9.68 23.29
N ALA A 114 -8.19 9.92 22.63
CA ALA A 114 -8.62 11.25 22.22
C ALA A 114 -7.56 12.00 21.37
N ASP A 115 -6.79 11.26 20.58
CA ASP A 115 -5.83 11.79 19.61
C ASP A 115 -6.56 12.12 18.30
N ASP A 116 -7.43 13.13 18.31
CA ASP A 116 -8.36 13.42 17.22
C ASP A 116 -7.66 13.75 15.91
N GLU A 117 -6.56 14.49 15.95
CA GLU A 117 -5.80 14.84 14.74
C GLU A 117 -5.17 13.61 14.10
N VAL A 118 -4.70 12.65 14.89
CA VAL A 118 -4.20 11.36 14.42
C VAL A 118 -5.34 10.55 13.79
N ARG A 119 -6.48 10.48 14.46
CA ARG A 119 -7.65 9.74 13.97
C ARG A 119 -8.13 10.27 12.62
N ILE A 120 -8.29 11.59 12.50
CA ILE A 120 -8.75 12.24 11.26
C ILE A 120 -7.77 11.98 10.13
N PHE A 121 -6.47 12.12 10.38
CA PHE A 121 -5.43 11.80 9.39
C PHE A 121 -5.52 10.34 8.92
N CYS A 122 -5.67 9.41 9.86
CA CYS A 122 -5.76 7.98 9.54
C CYS A 122 -7.04 7.61 8.79
N GLU A 123 -8.16 8.30 9.06
CA GLU A 123 -9.40 8.12 8.31
C GLU A 123 -9.22 8.52 6.84
N GLU A 124 -8.51 9.61 6.56
CA GLU A 124 -8.17 10.04 5.20
C GLU A 124 -7.23 9.05 4.52
N LEU A 125 -6.22 8.56 5.23
CA LEU A 125 -5.30 7.54 4.73
C LEU A 125 -6.05 6.24 4.40
N LEU A 126 -6.99 5.84 5.24
CA LEU A 126 -7.82 4.66 5.05
C LEU A 126 -8.55 4.70 3.70
N VAL A 127 -9.14 5.86 3.36
CA VAL A 127 -9.84 6.05 2.08
C VAL A 127 -8.88 5.90 0.91
N LYS A 128 -7.67 6.47 1.00
CA LYS A 128 -6.65 6.34 -0.05
C LYS A 128 -6.22 4.89 -0.25
N LEU A 129 -5.94 4.16 0.83
CA LEU A 129 -5.51 2.76 0.78
C LEU A 129 -6.62 1.85 0.24
N SER A 130 -7.88 2.16 0.53
CA SER A 130 -9.04 1.40 0.04
C SER A 130 -9.10 1.37 -1.49
N ALA A 131 -8.72 2.46 -2.14
CA ALA A 131 -8.68 2.53 -3.61
C ALA A 131 -7.71 1.51 -4.20
N TYR A 132 -6.56 1.30 -3.56
CA TYR A 132 -5.57 0.31 -4.02
C TYR A 132 -6.05 -1.12 -3.80
N VAL A 133 -6.75 -1.39 -2.70
CA VAL A 133 -7.38 -2.70 -2.47
C VAL A 133 -8.38 -2.99 -3.58
N LYS A 134 -9.23 -2.03 -3.92
CA LYS A 134 -10.24 -2.19 -4.97
C LYS A 134 -9.61 -2.35 -6.34
N GLN A 135 -8.54 -1.62 -6.64
CA GLN A 135 -7.84 -1.75 -7.91
C GLN A 135 -7.18 -3.14 -8.06
N ALA A 136 -6.54 -3.63 -7.00
CA ALA A 136 -5.95 -4.96 -7.01
C ALA A 136 -7.02 -6.06 -7.20
N GLU A 137 -8.18 -5.90 -6.59
CA GLU A 137 -9.32 -6.79 -6.78
C GLU A 137 -9.80 -6.80 -8.23
N GLU A 138 -9.92 -5.63 -8.86
CA GLU A 138 -10.31 -5.53 -10.28
C GLU A 138 -9.31 -6.25 -11.19
N TRP A 139 -8.03 -6.01 -10.99
CA TRP A 139 -6.99 -6.67 -11.77
C TRP A 139 -6.99 -8.19 -11.56
N LYS A 140 -7.16 -8.63 -10.32
CA LYS A 140 -7.25 -10.06 -10.00
C LYS A 140 -8.43 -10.72 -10.71
N ASN A 141 -9.59 -10.09 -10.68
CA ASN A 141 -10.80 -10.60 -11.34
C ASN A 141 -10.62 -10.65 -12.86
N ALA A 142 -10.04 -9.62 -13.46
CA ALA A 142 -9.72 -9.61 -14.90
C ALA A 142 -8.73 -10.72 -15.25
N ALA A 143 -7.69 -10.92 -14.44
CA ALA A 143 -6.68 -11.96 -14.65
C ALA A 143 -7.26 -13.37 -14.56
N ASN A 144 -8.35 -13.57 -13.83
CA ASN A 144 -9.02 -14.87 -13.72
C ASN A 144 -9.85 -15.23 -14.97
N VAL A 145 -10.23 -14.24 -15.80
CA VAL A 145 -11.14 -14.47 -16.93
C VAL A 145 -10.54 -14.14 -18.30
N MET A 146 -9.35 -13.53 -18.34
CA MET A 146 -8.66 -13.10 -19.55
C MET A 146 -7.33 -13.80 -19.73
N ASP A 147 -6.90 -13.92 -20.99
CA ASP A 147 -5.51 -14.27 -21.29
C ASP A 147 -4.56 -13.21 -20.72
N ALA A 148 -3.47 -13.67 -20.08
CA ALA A 148 -2.54 -12.80 -19.38
C ALA A 148 -1.88 -11.75 -20.28
N HIS A 149 -1.48 -12.12 -21.50
CA HIS A 149 -0.85 -11.18 -22.43
C HIS A 149 -1.86 -10.18 -22.99
N THR A 150 -3.11 -10.59 -23.17
CA THR A 150 -4.20 -9.69 -23.57
C THR A 150 -4.46 -8.66 -22.45
N LEU A 151 -4.52 -9.11 -21.20
CA LEU A 151 -4.68 -8.20 -20.06
C LEU A 151 -3.50 -7.21 -19.98
N ASN A 152 -2.27 -7.68 -20.21
CA ASN A 152 -1.10 -6.80 -20.21
C ASN A 152 -1.24 -5.66 -21.22
N VAL A 153 -1.66 -5.95 -22.46
CA VAL A 153 -1.84 -4.93 -23.50
C VAL A 153 -2.94 -3.93 -23.14
N HIS A 154 -4.00 -4.40 -22.51
CA HIS A 154 -5.21 -3.61 -22.21
C HIS A 154 -5.32 -3.19 -20.74
N ILE A 155 -4.23 -3.26 -19.97
CA ILE A 155 -4.30 -3.04 -18.51
C ILE A 155 -4.90 -1.67 -18.13
N LYS A 156 -4.69 -0.64 -18.94
CA LYS A 156 -5.26 0.69 -18.66
C LYS A 156 -6.79 0.70 -18.70
N GLU A 157 -7.39 -0.15 -19.53
CA GLU A 157 -8.86 -0.30 -19.61
C GLU A 157 -9.45 -0.95 -18.35
N TYR A 158 -8.61 -1.57 -17.53
CA TYR A 158 -8.98 -2.23 -16.27
C TYR A 158 -8.40 -1.49 -15.06
N THR A 159 -8.07 -0.21 -15.21
CA THR A 159 -7.48 0.62 -14.14
C THR A 159 -8.40 1.81 -13.88
N HIS A 160 -9.36 1.63 -12.97
CA HIS A 160 -10.44 2.59 -12.71
C HIS A 160 -10.36 3.25 -11.32
N PHE A 161 -9.59 2.69 -10.40
CA PHE A 161 -9.63 3.10 -8.99
C PHE A 161 -8.40 3.87 -8.54
N ILE A 162 -7.34 3.92 -9.35
CA ILE A 162 -6.13 4.70 -9.10
C ILE A 162 -5.82 5.59 -10.30
N ALA A 163 -5.09 6.68 -10.05
CA ALA A 163 -4.64 7.58 -11.11
C ALA A 163 -3.49 6.96 -11.93
N LEU A 164 -3.49 7.22 -13.22
CA LEU A 164 -2.43 6.77 -14.14
C LEU A 164 -1.42 7.88 -14.47
#